data_ca65b58b42309d7d3d60e256f1b3ffac
#
_entry.id   ca65b58b42309d7d3d60e256f1b3ffac
#
_cell.length_a   1.000
_cell.length_b   1.000
_cell.length_c   1.000
_cell.angle_alpha   90.00
_cell.angle_beta   90.00
_cell.angle_gamma   90.00
#
_symmetry.space_group_name_H-M   'P 1'
#
loop_
_entity.id
_entity.type
_entity.pdbx_description
1 polymer ?
#
loop_
_entity_poly.entity_id
_entity_poly.type
_entity_poly.pdbx_seq_one_letter_code
_entity_poly.pdbx_strand_id
1 'polypeptide(L)'
;MEINQMLKRQEHFFQSQKTKKYEFRKKALLRLECAIKQHEEDMEHALYKDLGKSSFESYMAEIGMVKSELSYAKKHLKKWMKTEQVKTPLAQFPAQSYKIKEPLGKVLIIAPWNYPILLSLQPLIGAIAAGNCCVLKPSEHAPHCASLLKKMIGEVFPSHYVTVINGGVEISEKLLEQSFDHIFYTGGERVGKIVMEKASRHLTPVTLELGGKSPCIVEESANIKLAAKRIVFGKFLNSGQTCVAPDYIFVDKKAESELICYLKYWINKMIGEHPLSNKDYSSMINPRHYQRIMELMKHEKIVEGGYGDIRLRKIAPTILVNVKEESTVMQEEIFGPLLPIMTYDKLEDAVSYIRDHNKPLALYLFTENDKVEQDILSQLSFGGGCINDTIIHLASPYLGFGGVGNSGMGSYHGKKSFDTFTHEKSIIKKSGKIDIPVRYMPYNKAKEQLMKFFLKL
;
A
#
# COMPACT_ATOMS: atom_id res chain seq x y z
N MET A 1 -6.06 22.23 -20.74
CA MET A 1 -7.34 22.40 -20.01
C MET A 1 -6.97 22.71 -18.57
N GLU A 2 -7.49 23.80 -18.02
CA GLU A 2 -7.22 24.16 -16.61
C GLU A 2 -7.77 23.09 -15.67
N ILE A 3 -7.00 22.75 -14.64
CA ILE A 3 -7.37 21.72 -13.63
C ILE A 3 -8.76 22.02 -13.06
N ASN A 4 -9.03 23.27 -12.70
CA ASN A 4 -10.34 23.71 -12.18
C ASN A 4 -11.52 23.39 -13.11
N GLN A 5 -11.35 23.62 -14.40
CA GLN A 5 -12.41 23.35 -15.37
C GLN A 5 -12.69 21.84 -15.52
N MET A 6 -11.64 21.05 -15.47
CA MET A 6 -11.75 19.59 -15.51
C MET A 6 -12.47 19.07 -14.26
N LEU A 7 -12.10 19.55 -13.06
CA LEU A 7 -12.74 19.15 -11.81
C LEU A 7 -14.21 19.55 -11.72
N LYS A 8 -14.59 20.73 -12.24
CA LYS A 8 -15.99 21.12 -12.35
C LYS A 8 -16.79 20.17 -13.25
N ARG A 9 -16.20 19.70 -14.36
CA ARG A 9 -16.83 18.68 -15.22
C ARG A 9 -16.99 17.33 -14.53
N GLN A 10 -16.01 16.91 -13.73
CA GLN A 10 -16.11 15.69 -12.90
C GLN A 10 -17.21 15.82 -11.85
N GLU A 11 -17.30 16.95 -11.19
CA GLU A 11 -18.35 17.23 -10.21
C GLU A 11 -19.73 17.15 -10.83
N HIS A 12 -19.94 17.84 -11.95
CA HIS A 12 -21.22 17.80 -12.69
C HIS A 12 -21.57 16.37 -13.14
N PHE A 13 -20.57 15.61 -13.61
CA PHE A 13 -20.78 14.22 -14.00
C PHE A 13 -21.14 13.34 -12.80
N PHE A 14 -20.48 13.51 -11.66
CA PHE A 14 -20.80 12.79 -10.43
C PHE A 14 -22.22 13.11 -9.95
N GLN A 15 -22.63 14.39 -9.96
CA GLN A 15 -23.98 14.84 -9.61
C GLN A 15 -25.06 14.23 -10.50
N SER A 16 -24.76 13.79 -11.72
CA SER A 16 -25.70 13.08 -12.59
C SER A 16 -26.10 11.68 -12.07
N GLN A 17 -25.49 11.21 -10.98
CA GLN A 17 -25.75 9.92 -10.32
C GLN A 17 -25.46 8.67 -11.19
N LYS A 18 -24.92 8.83 -12.40
CA LYS A 18 -24.62 7.72 -13.32
C LYS A 18 -23.63 6.73 -12.74
N THR A 19 -22.60 7.22 -12.01
CA THR A 19 -21.56 6.40 -11.39
C THR A 19 -22.06 5.51 -10.25
N LYS A 20 -23.23 5.81 -9.66
CA LYS A 20 -23.83 5.01 -8.59
C LYS A 20 -24.42 3.69 -9.07
N LYS A 21 -24.72 3.55 -10.37
CA LYS A 21 -25.36 2.35 -10.94
C LYS A 21 -24.35 1.20 -11.05
N TYR A 22 -24.77 -0.02 -10.68
CA TYR A 22 -23.95 -1.24 -10.79
C TYR A 22 -23.45 -1.47 -12.23
N GLU A 23 -24.35 -1.37 -13.21
CA GLU A 23 -24.00 -1.60 -14.61
C GLU A 23 -22.94 -0.60 -15.16
N PHE A 24 -23.00 0.65 -14.69
CA PHE A 24 -21.97 1.64 -15.02
C PHE A 24 -20.60 1.22 -14.48
N ARG A 25 -20.52 0.89 -13.19
CA ARG A 25 -19.25 0.49 -12.52
C ARG A 25 -18.69 -0.79 -13.13
N LYS A 26 -19.55 -1.80 -13.35
CA LYS A 26 -19.17 -3.05 -14.00
C LYS A 26 -18.58 -2.80 -15.40
N LYS A 27 -19.25 -1.97 -16.22
CA LYS A 27 -18.79 -1.60 -17.57
C LYS A 27 -17.46 -0.83 -17.51
N ALA A 28 -17.27 0.04 -16.52
CA ALA A 28 -16.02 0.76 -16.34
C ALA A 28 -14.85 -0.19 -16.00
N LEU A 29 -15.04 -1.14 -15.09
CA LEU A 29 -14.01 -2.14 -14.77
C LEU A 29 -13.70 -3.04 -15.97
N LEU A 30 -14.69 -3.42 -16.77
CA LEU A 30 -14.47 -4.20 -18.00
C LEU A 30 -13.68 -3.40 -19.05
N ARG A 31 -13.94 -2.11 -19.21
CA ARG A 31 -13.14 -1.24 -20.11
C ARG A 31 -11.70 -1.14 -19.66
N LEU A 32 -11.48 -0.98 -18.35
CA LEU A 32 -10.12 -0.98 -17.79
C LEU A 32 -9.41 -2.32 -18.02
N GLU A 33 -10.12 -3.45 -17.87
CA GLU A 33 -9.58 -4.78 -18.18
C GLU A 33 -9.14 -4.91 -19.64
N CYS A 34 -9.98 -4.45 -20.57
CA CYS A 34 -9.64 -4.46 -22.00
C CYS A 34 -8.39 -3.61 -22.28
N ALA A 35 -8.30 -2.41 -21.69
CA ALA A 35 -7.12 -1.56 -21.84
C ALA A 35 -5.85 -2.21 -21.28
N ILE A 36 -5.91 -2.81 -20.09
CA ILE A 36 -4.78 -3.53 -19.50
C ILE A 36 -4.33 -4.70 -20.38
N LYS A 37 -5.26 -5.47 -20.94
CA LYS A 37 -4.93 -6.58 -21.85
C LYS A 37 -4.30 -6.09 -23.16
N GLN A 38 -4.83 -5.00 -23.71
CA GLN A 38 -4.36 -4.45 -24.97
C GLN A 38 -2.95 -3.85 -24.86
N HIS A 39 -2.61 -3.26 -23.69
CA HIS A 39 -1.34 -2.57 -23.44
C HIS A 39 -0.37 -3.38 -22.58
N GLU A 40 -0.51 -4.70 -22.46
CA GLU A 40 0.34 -5.51 -21.58
C GLU A 40 1.82 -5.43 -21.95
N GLU A 41 2.14 -5.62 -23.23
CA GLU A 41 3.51 -5.49 -23.74
C GLU A 41 4.05 -4.06 -23.64
N ASP A 42 3.20 -3.05 -23.86
CA ASP A 42 3.56 -1.63 -23.68
C ASP A 42 3.92 -1.35 -22.20
N MET A 43 3.21 -1.97 -21.24
CA MET A 43 3.51 -1.84 -19.80
C MET A 43 4.85 -2.48 -19.44
N GLU A 44 5.13 -3.68 -19.93
CA GLU A 44 6.43 -4.34 -19.73
C GLU A 44 7.58 -3.49 -20.29
N HIS A 45 7.39 -2.96 -21.50
CA HIS A 45 8.39 -2.09 -22.14
C HIS A 45 8.61 -0.78 -21.36
N ALA A 46 7.54 -0.14 -20.85
CA ALA A 46 7.64 1.08 -20.05
C ALA A 46 8.36 0.82 -18.71
N LEU A 47 8.05 -0.30 -18.04
CA LEU A 47 8.70 -0.73 -16.81
C LEU A 47 10.19 -1.03 -17.01
N TYR A 48 10.53 -1.68 -18.12
CA TYR A 48 11.93 -1.88 -18.49
C TYR A 48 12.67 -0.56 -18.72
N LYS A 49 12.06 0.41 -19.41
CA LYS A 49 12.68 1.72 -19.68
C LYS A 49 12.90 2.54 -18.42
N ASP A 50 11.95 2.53 -17.49
CA ASP A 50 12.03 3.34 -16.27
C ASP A 50 12.90 2.68 -15.20
N LEU A 51 12.74 1.36 -14.97
CA LEU A 51 13.30 0.62 -13.85
C LEU A 51 14.22 -0.54 -14.24
N GLY A 52 14.35 -0.87 -15.53
CA GLY A 52 15.11 -2.03 -15.97
C GLY A 52 14.49 -3.37 -15.56
N LYS A 53 13.18 -3.39 -15.22
CA LYS A 53 12.48 -4.62 -14.84
C LYS A 53 12.35 -5.55 -16.04
N SER A 54 12.64 -6.86 -15.86
CA SER A 54 12.36 -7.88 -16.86
C SER A 54 10.86 -8.07 -17.05
N SER A 55 10.44 -8.65 -18.18
CA SER A 55 9.02 -8.97 -18.44
C SER A 55 8.44 -9.86 -17.34
N PHE A 56 9.22 -10.82 -16.84
CA PHE A 56 8.79 -11.70 -15.77
C PHE A 56 8.52 -10.92 -14.46
N GLU A 57 9.47 -10.08 -14.02
CA GLU A 57 9.30 -9.26 -12.83
C GLU A 57 8.15 -8.26 -13.01
N SER A 58 8.04 -7.62 -14.16
CA SER A 58 6.96 -6.70 -14.51
C SER A 58 5.59 -7.35 -14.41
N TYR A 59 5.45 -8.58 -14.93
CA TYR A 59 4.21 -9.32 -14.81
C TYR A 59 3.93 -9.77 -13.37
N MET A 60 4.91 -10.43 -12.73
CA MET A 60 4.75 -11.00 -11.39
C MET A 60 4.43 -9.92 -10.34
N ALA A 61 5.16 -8.81 -10.37
CA ALA A 61 5.11 -7.80 -9.30
C ALA A 61 4.17 -6.62 -9.58
N GLU A 62 3.70 -6.44 -10.83
CA GLU A 62 2.81 -5.33 -11.18
C GLU A 62 1.60 -5.78 -12.00
N ILE A 63 1.78 -6.19 -13.26
CA ILE A 63 0.68 -6.41 -14.20
C ILE A 63 -0.25 -7.53 -13.73
N GLY A 64 0.31 -8.66 -13.30
CA GLY A 64 -0.44 -9.79 -12.77
C GLY A 64 -1.22 -9.44 -11.50
N MET A 65 -0.61 -8.63 -10.62
CA MET A 65 -1.25 -8.15 -9.40
C MET A 65 -2.46 -7.24 -9.72
N VAL A 66 -2.31 -6.30 -10.67
CA VAL A 66 -3.41 -5.45 -11.15
C VAL A 66 -4.55 -6.29 -11.74
N LYS A 67 -4.22 -7.28 -12.57
CA LYS A 67 -5.21 -8.21 -13.15
C LYS A 67 -5.96 -9.01 -12.08
N SER A 68 -5.25 -9.46 -11.05
CA SER A 68 -5.83 -10.18 -9.90
C SER A 68 -6.80 -9.29 -9.14
N GLU A 69 -6.40 -8.08 -8.75
CA GLU A 69 -7.24 -7.10 -8.05
C GLU A 69 -8.50 -6.76 -8.85
N LEU A 70 -8.35 -6.51 -10.16
CA LEU A 70 -9.46 -6.20 -11.04
C LEU A 70 -10.45 -7.36 -11.17
N SER A 71 -9.96 -8.58 -11.30
CA SER A 71 -10.77 -9.80 -11.34
C SER A 71 -11.56 -9.97 -10.03
N TYR A 72 -10.88 -9.78 -8.90
CA TYR A 72 -11.49 -9.85 -7.58
C TYR A 72 -12.58 -8.78 -7.40
N ALA A 73 -12.30 -7.54 -7.76
CA ALA A 73 -13.27 -6.45 -7.68
C ALA A 73 -14.51 -6.72 -8.53
N LYS A 74 -14.35 -7.14 -9.81
CA LYS A 74 -15.47 -7.49 -10.70
C LYS A 74 -16.36 -8.59 -10.12
N LYS A 75 -15.75 -9.64 -9.57
CA LYS A 75 -16.46 -10.79 -8.97
C LYS A 75 -17.31 -10.37 -7.77
N HIS A 76 -16.82 -9.44 -6.96
CA HIS A 76 -17.43 -9.09 -5.69
C HIS A 76 -18.25 -7.79 -5.71
N LEU A 77 -18.15 -6.95 -6.76
CA LEU A 77 -18.78 -5.64 -6.86
C LEU A 77 -20.26 -5.64 -6.48
N LYS A 78 -21.04 -6.57 -7.05
CA LYS A 78 -22.50 -6.67 -6.77
C LYS A 78 -22.78 -6.92 -5.29
N LYS A 79 -21.95 -7.72 -4.62
CA LYS A 79 -22.06 -8.00 -3.18
C LYS A 79 -21.69 -6.76 -2.36
N TRP A 80 -20.61 -6.07 -2.72
CA TRP A 80 -20.14 -4.89 -1.98
C TRP A 80 -21.12 -3.70 -2.03
N MET A 81 -21.87 -3.59 -3.12
CA MET A 81 -22.87 -2.54 -3.32
C MET A 81 -24.21 -2.81 -2.64
N LYS A 82 -24.43 -4.01 -2.10
CA LYS A 82 -25.70 -4.32 -1.42
C LYS A 82 -25.81 -3.58 -0.10
N THR A 83 -27.02 -3.15 0.21
CA THR A 83 -27.41 -2.70 1.55
C THR A 83 -27.19 -3.84 2.55
N GLU A 84 -26.46 -3.58 3.61
CA GLU A 84 -26.16 -4.51 4.68
C GLU A 84 -27.18 -4.34 5.81
N GLN A 85 -27.99 -5.38 6.08
CA GLN A 85 -28.87 -5.42 7.23
C GLN A 85 -28.05 -5.73 8.48
N VAL A 86 -28.25 -4.97 9.55
CA VAL A 86 -27.59 -5.17 10.84
C VAL A 86 -28.62 -5.33 11.95
N LYS A 87 -28.21 -5.87 13.09
CA LYS A 87 -29.09 -6.03 14.23
C LYS A 87 -29.65 -4.68 14.70
N THR A 88 -30.94 -4.64 14.99
CA THR A 88 -31.61 -3.48 15.60
C THR A 88 -31.84 -3.76 17.08
N PRO A 89 -31.34 -2.90 17.99
CA PRO A 89 -31.62 -3.08 19.42
C PRO A 89 -33.14 -3.11 19.70
N LEU A 90 -33.55 -3.94 20.64
CA LEU A 90 -34.99 -4.09 21.00
C LEU A 90 -35.59 -2.76 21.46
N ALA A 91 -34.83 -1.90 22.10
CA ALA A 91 -35.23 -0.55 22.48
C ALA A 91 -35.70 0.32 21.30
N GLN A 92 -35.34 -0.04 20.08
CA GLN A 92 -35.76 0.66 18.85
C GLN A 92 -36.93 0.02 18.14
N PHE A 93 -37.51 -1.08 18.68
CA PHE A 93 -38.66 -1.74 18.09
C PHE A 93 -39.86 -0.78 17.94
N PRO A 94 -40.68 -0.87 16.86
CA PRO A 94 -40.45 -1.63 15.63
C PRO A 94 -39.56 -0.83 14.63
N ALA A 95 -38.36 -1.32 14.39
CA ALA A 95 -37.41 -0.68 13.47
C ALA A 95 -36.54 -1.73 12.75
N GLN A 96 -35.91 -1.30 11.66
CA GLN A 96 -34.88 -2.02 10.91
C GLN A 96 -33.65 -1.14 10.80
N SER A 97 -32.47 -1.71 11.06
CA SER A 97 -31.19 -1.03 10.90
C SER A 97 -30.42 -1.57 9.70
N TYR A 98 -29.85 -0.70 8.92
CA TYR A 98 -29.05 -1.08 7.76
C TYR A 98 -28.01 -0.03 7.40
N LYS A 99 -26.98 -0.46 6.68
CA LYS A 99 -25.89 0.35 6.18
C LYS A 99 -25.95 0.44 4.67
N ILE A 100 -25.69 1.61 4.14
CA ILE A 100 -25.61 1.87 2.69
C ILE A 100 -24.26 2.49 2.39
N LYS A 101 -23.52 1.88 1.44
CA LYS A 101 -22.27 2.44 0.95
C LYS A 101 -22.52 3.31 -0.28
N GLU A 102 -21.96 4.51 -0.26
CA GLU A 102 -22.01 5.44 -1.38
C GLU A 102 -20.62 5.96 -1.74
N PRO A 103 -20.39 6.30 -3.03
CA PRO A 103 -19.13 6.89 -3.45
C PRO A 103 -18.90 8.23 -2.76
N LEU A 104 -17.63 8.56 -2.48
CA LEU A 104 -17.24 9.83 -1.89
C LEU A 104 -17.44 11.00 -2.86
N GLY A 105 -17.01 10.86 -4.12
CA GLY A 105 -17.11 11.95 -5.10
C GLY A 105 -15.95 12.01 -6.08
N LYS A 106 -15.20 13.10 -6.02
CA LYS A 106 -13.95 13.31 -6.78
C LYS A 106 -12.76 12.84 -5.95
N VAL A 107 -11.97 11.92 -6.48
CA VAL A 107 -10.84 11.32 -5.78
C VAL A 107 -9.54 11.66 -6.50
N LEU A 108 -8.52 12.07 -5.74
CA LEU A 108 -7.15 12.23 -6.22
C LEU A 108 -6.32 11.02 -5.79
N ILE A 109 -5.63 10.39 -6.74
CA ILE A 109 -4.67 9.31 -6.51
C ILE A 109 -3.29 9.80 -6.94
N ILE A 110 -2.35 9.90 -6.01
CA ILE A 110 -0.96 10.27 -6.26
C ILE A 110 -0.11 9.02 -6.06
N ALA A 111 0.46 8.52 -7.16
CA ALA A 111 1.19 7.26 -7.20
C ALA A 111 2.71 7.48 -7.26
N PRO A 112 3.51 6.56 -6.65
CA PRO A 112 4.96 6.62 -6.64
C PRO A 112 5.56 6.00 -7.92
N TRP A 113 6.88 5.95 -7.97
CA TRP A 113 7.67 5.51 -9.12
C TRP A 113 8.17 4.06 -9.05
N ASN A 114 8.14 3.42 -7.90
CA ASN A 114 8.79 2.12 -7.68
C ASN A 114 7.98 0.93 -8.23
N TYR A 115 6.68 0.99 -8.19
CA TYR A 115 5.73 0.08 -8.85
C TYR A 115 4.68 0.94 -9.57
N PRO A 116 5.07 1.68 -10.63
CA PRO A 116 4.26 2.76 -11.18
C PRO A 116 2.94 2.28 -11.79
N ILE A 117 2.89 1.09 -12.36
CA ILE A 117 1.66 0.50 -12.92
C ILE A 117 0.75 -0.01 -11.80
N LEU A 118 1.30 -0.83 -10.90
CA LEU A 118 0.53 -1.41 -9.78
C LEU A 118 -0.07 -0.33 -8.88
N LEU A 119 0.78 0.57 -8.37
CA LEU A 119 0.38 1.58 -7.37
C LEU A 119 -0.44 2.73 -7.97
N SER A 120 -0.55 2.81 -9.29
CA SER A 120 -1.50 3.66 -9.99
C SER A 120 -2.86 2.99 -10.20
N LEU A 121 -2.85 1.76 -10.72
CA LEU A 121 -4.07 1.09 -11.16
C LEU A 121 -4.82 0.40 -10.02
N GLN A 122 -4.16 -0.11 -9.00
CA GLN A 122 -4.81 -0.81 -7.90
C GLN A 122 -5.75 0.10 -7.08
N PRO A 123 -5.34 1.28 -6.60
CA PRO A 123 -6.27 2.21 -5.98
C PRO A 123 -7.33 2.75 -6.96
N LEU A 124 -6.98 2.93 -8.24
CA LEU A 124 -7.93 3.35 -9.27
C LEU A 124 -9.05 2.31 -9.47
N ILE A 125 -8.74 1.01 -9.45
CA ILE A 125 -9.74 -0.08 -9.48
C ILE A 125 -10.71 0.06 -8.31
N GLY A 126 -10.21 0.28 -7.10
CA GLY A 126 -11.02 0.51 -5.90
C GLY A 126 -11.94 1.71 -6.04
N ALA A 127 -11.40 2.84 -6.49
CA ALA A 127 -12.14 4.08 -6.67
C ALA A 127 -13.25 3.97 -7.74
N ILE A 128 -12.98 3.30 -8.87
CA ILE A 128 -13.97 3.00 -9.93
C ILE A 128 -15.04 2.03 -9.40
N ALA A 129 -14.66 0.98 -8.69
CA ALA A 129 -15.59 0.03 -8.09
C ALA A 129 -16.51 0.71 -7.06
N ALA A 130 -15.99 1.65 -6.30
CA ALA A 130 -16.75 2.48 -5.36
C ALA A 130 -17.68 3.49 -6.06
N GLY A 131 -17.41 3.84 -7.33
CA GLY A 131 -18.25 4.74 -8.14
C GLY A 131 -17.84 6.21 -8.10
N ASN A 132 -16.57 6.50 -7.85
CA ASN A 132 -16.01 7.85 -7.83
C ASN A 132 -15.60 8.33 -9.23
N CYS A 133 -15.46 9.63 -9.39
CA CYS A 133 -14.67 10.25 -10.45
C CYS A 133 -13.22 10.36 -9.96
N CYS A 134 -12.24 10.12 -10.86
CA CYS A 134 -10.86 9.98 -10.44
C CYS A 134 -9.91 10.88 -11.22
N VAL A 135 -8.98 11.49 -10.50
CA VAL A 135 -7.76 12.08 -11.03
C VAL A 135 -6.58 11.25 -10.59
N LEU A 136 -5.84 10.68 -11.53
CA LEU A 136 -4.62 9.94 -11.29
C LEU A 136 -3.41 10.79 -11.64
N LYS A 137 -2.50 10.97 -10.70
CA LYS A 137 -1.21 11.65 -10.87
C LYS A 137 -0.07 10.63 -10.68
N PRO A 138 0.42 10.00 -11.75
CA PRO A 138 1.60 9.15 -11.70
C PRO A 138 2.87 9.95 -11.38
N SER A 139 3.91 9.27 -10.90
CA SER A 139 5.19 9.90 -10.62
C SER A 139 5.91 10.36 -11.91
N GLU A 140 6.48 11.54 -11.87
CA GLU A 140 7.35 12.10 -12.90
C GLU A 140 8.69 11.36 -13.03
N HIS A 141 9.07 10.60 -11.99
CA HIS A 141 10.31 9.80 -12.00
C HIS A 141 10.18 8.53 -12.84
N ALA A 142 8.96 8.10 -13.19
CA ALA A 142 8.68 6.99 -14.10
C ALA A 142 7.96 7.51 -15.37
N PRO A 143 8.65 8.28 -16.24
CA PRO A 143 8.00 9.02 -17.32
C PRO A 143 7.39 8.15 -18.42
N HIS A 144 7.97 6.97 -18.71
CA HIS A 144 7.43 6.04 -19.71
C HIS A 144 6.14 5.41 -19.20
N CYS A 145 6.10 4.94 -17.96
CA CYS A 145 4.89 4.44 -17.32
C CYS A 145 3.82 5.53 -17.19
N ALA A 146 4.19 6.75 -16.79
CA ALA A 146 3.26 7.87 -16.68
C ALA A 146 2.63 8.26 -18.03
N SER A 147 3.43 8.25 -19.11
CA SER A 147 2.94 8.53 -20.47
C SER A 147 2.00 7.43 -20.97
N LEU A 148 2.34 6.18 -20.72
CA LEU A 148 1.50 5.04 -21.07
C LEU A 148 0.17 5.04 -20.30
N LEU A 149 0.19 5.29 -19.00
CA LEU A 149 -1.02 5.38 -18.18
C LEU A 149 -1.95 6.49 -18.70
N LYS A 150 -1.39 7.65 -19.08
CA LYS A 150 -2.17 8.74 -19.66
C LYS A 150 -2.83 8.36 -21.00
N LYS A 151 -2.08 7.68 -21.87
CA LYS A 151 -2.59 7.14 -23.14
C LYS A 151 -3.71 6.11 -22.90
N MET A 152 -3.40 5.06 -22.18
CA MET A 152 -4.29 3.92 -21.92
C MET A 152 -5.61 4.35 -21.26
N ILE A 153 -5.55 5.18 -20.21
CA ILE A 153 -6.74 5.66 -19.51
C ILE A 153 -7.55 6.60 -20.39
N GLY A 154 -6.90 7.48 -21.15
CA GLY A 154 -7.56 8.40 -22.08
C GLY A 154 -8.30 7.73 -23.23
N GLU A 155 -7.89 6.52 -23.65
CA GLU A 155 -8.57 5.73 -24.68
C GLU A 155 -9.90 5.14 -24.20
N VAL A 156 -10.02 4.82 -22.90
CA VAL A 156 -11.19 4.08 -22.39
C VAL A 156 -12.11 4.91 -21.51
N PHE A 157 -11.65 6.04 -20.98
CA PHE A 157 -12.46 6.91 -20.12
C PHE A 157 -12.45 8.37 -20.60
N PRO A 158 -13.61 9.04 -20.58
CA PRO A 158 -13.66 10.47 -20.78
C PRO A 158 -13.07 11.20 -19.56
N SER A 159 -12.40 12.33 -19.79
CA SER A 159 -11.69 13.10 -18.77
C SER A 159 -12.59 13.61 -17.63
N HIS A 160 -13.88 13.74 -17.86
CA HIS A 160 -14.86 14.10 -16.83
C HIS A 160 -15.24 12.93 -15.91
N TYR A 161 -14.69 11.73 -16.14
CA TYR A 161 -14.88 10.56 -15.26
C TYR A 161 -13.56 10.09 -14.66
N VAL A 162 -12.60 9.67 -15.50
CA VAL A 162 -11.25 9.31 -15.07
C VAL A 162 -10.25 10.04 -15.94
N THR A 163 -9.28 10.71 -15.33
CA THR A 163 -8.23 11.42 -16.05
C THR A 163 -6.86 11.19 -15.43
N VAL A 164 -5.83 11.20 -16.25
CA VAL A 164 -4.43 11.15 -15.83
C VAL A 164 -3.77 12.50 -16.10
N ILE A 165 -3.15 13.06 -15.07
CA ILE A 165 -2.43 14.34 -15.16
C ILE A 165 -0.95 14.06 -14.86
N ASN A 166 -0.12 14.15 -15.90
CA ASN A 166 1.32 14.05 -15.76
C ASN A 166 1.92 15.41 -15.41
N GLY A 167 3.00 15.39 -14.66
CA GLY A 167 3.77 16.59 -14.29
C GLY A 167 4.55 16.39 -13.01
N GLY A 168 5.41 17.34 -12.71
CA GLY A 168 6.27 17.34 -11.53
C GLY A 168 5.58 17.89 -10.27
N VAL A 169 6.43 18.37 -9.35
CA VAL A 169 6.00 18.92 -8.05
C VAL A 169 4.96 20.02 -8.20
N GLU A 170 5.15 20.97 -9.15
CA GLU A 170 4.22 22.07 -9.38
C GLU A 170 2.79 21.63 -9.71
N ILE A 171 2.65 20.53 -10.46
CA ILE A 171 1.33 19.97 -10.79
C ILE A 171 0.72 19.29 -9.57
N SER A 172 1.54 18.60 -8.76
CA SER A 172 1.09 18.00 -7.50
C SER A 172 0.59 19.06 -6.52
N GLU A 173 1.30 20.18 -6.39
CA GLU A 173 0.91 21.32 -5.54
C GLU A 173 -0.43 21.92 -6.02
N LYS A 174 -0.55 22.20 -7.34
CA LYS A 174 -1.80 22.69 -7.91
C LYS A 174 -2.99 21.76 -7.70
N LEU A 175 -2.78 20.44 -7.74
CA LEU A 175 -3.82 19.46 -7.47
C LEU A 175 -4.19 19.44 -5.98
N LEU A 176 -3.22 19.51 -5.09
CA LEU A 176 -3.44 19.50 -3.64
C LEU A 176 -4.12 20.79 -3.12
N GLU A 177 -4.13 21.87 -3.88
CA GLU A 177 -4.88 23.07 -3.57
C GLU A 177 -6.37 23.00 -3.97
N GLN A 178 -6.76 21.94 -4.70
CA GLN A 178 -8.14 21.74 -5.10
C GLN A 178 -8.92 20.95 -4.05
N SER A 179 -10.22 21.16 -3.97
CA SER A 179 -11.13 20.38 -3.15
C SER A 179 -11.41 19.03 -3.80
N PHE A 180 -10.95 17.97 -3.16
CA PHE A 180 -11.30 16.58 -3.43
C PHE A 180 -12.11 16.00 -2.27
N ASP A 181 -12.86 14.94 -2.55
CA ASP A 181 -13.63 14.23 -1.54
C ASP A 181 -12.81 13.10 -0.88
N HIS A 182 -11.67 12.76 -1.47
CA HIS A 182 -10.63 11.87 -0.90
C HIS A 182 -9.31 12.04 -1.62
N ILE A 183 -8.19 11.93 -0.89
CA ILE A 183 -6.85 11.88 -1.47
C ILE A 183 -6.21 10.56 -1.03
N PHE A 184 -5.80 9.77 -2.03
CA PHE A 184 -5.00 8.57 -1.84
C PHE A 184 -3.56 8.87 -2.28
N TYR A 185 -2.63 8.78 -1.36
CA TYR A 185 -1.22 9.07 -1.59
C TYR A 185 -0.36 7.86 -1.21
N THR A 186 0.54 7.46 -2.11
CA THR A 186 1.61 6.50 -1.83
C THR A 186 2.95 7.16 -2.11
N GLY A 187 3.85 7.15 -1.12
CA GLY A 187 5.18 7.75 -1.26
C GLY A 187 5.88 7.99 0.08
N GLY A 188 6.86 8.89 0.11
CA GLY A 188 7.64 9.17 1.31
C GLY A 188 6.88 10.00 2.36
N GLU A 189 7.22 9.80 3.64
CA GLU A 189 6.62 10.44 4.82
C GLU A 189 6.59 11.98 4.70
N ARG A 190 7.69 12.60 4.26
CA ARG A 190 7.77 14.07 4.12
C ARG A 190 6.67 14.64 3.23
N VAL A 191 6.42 14.01 2.08
CA VAL A 191 5.36 14.46 1.15
C VAL A 191 3.99 14.05 1.67
N GLY A 192 3.85 12.91 2.36
CA GLY A 192 2.62 12.50 3.04
C GLY A 192 2.13 13.55 4.05
N LYS A 193 3.03 14.15 4.83
CA LYS A 193 2.72 15.26 5.74
C LYS A 193 2.21 16.49 4.99
N ILE A 194 2.81 16.85 3.85
CA ILE A 194 2.33 17.94 2.99
C ILE A 194 0.93 17.65 2.43
N VAL A 195 0.69 16.44 1.97
CA VAL A 195 -0.64 16.01 1.50
C VAL A 195 -1.68 16.17 2.59
N MET A 196 -1.38 15.71 3.80
CA MET A 196 -2.28 15.82 4.97
C MET A 196 -2.54 17.28 5.35
N GLU A 197 -1.51 18.13 5.37
CA GLU A 197 -1.64 19.57 5.64
C GLU A 197 -2.55 20.26 4.63
N LYS A 198 -2.33 20.00 3.32
CA LYS A 198 -3.16 20.60 2.26
C LYS A 198 -4.61 20.08 2.31
N ALA A 199 -4.79 18.79 2.53
CA ALA A 199 -6.11 18.16 2.66
C ALA A 199 -6.94 18.74 3.81
N SER A 200 -6.30 19.08 4.94
CA SER A 200 -6.97 19.64 6.11
C SER A 200 -7.70 20.95 5.83
N ARG A 201 -7.25 21.74 4.86
CA ARG A 201 -7.87 23.02 4.45
C ARG A 201 -9.29 22.84 3.90
N HIS A 202 -9.58 21.65 3.37
CA HIS A 202 -10.88 21.28 2.80
C HIS A 202 -11.59 20.20 3.60
N LEU A 203 -11.04 19.77 4.74
CA LEU A 203 -11.48 18.62 5.52
C LEU A 203 -11.54 17.33 4.68
N THR A 204 -10.67 17.23 3.68
CA THR A 204 -10.58 16.07 2.79
C THR A 204 -9.95 14.90 3.53
N PRO A 205 -10.63 13.74 3.65
CA PRO A 205 -10.04 12.53 4.21
C PRO A 205 -8.90 12.03 3.33
N VAL A 206 -7.86 11.46 3.97
CA VAL A 206 -6.69 10.94 3.27
C VAL A 206 -6.45 9.48 3.59
N THR A 207 -5.94 8.73 2.62
CA THR A 207 -5.25 7.45 2.82
C THR A 207 -3.79 7.68 2.44
N LEU A 208 -2.90 7.39 3.38
CA LEU A 208 -1.46 7.59 3.22
C LEU A 208 -0.75 6.24 3.33
N GLU A 209 -0.16 5.79 2.25
CA GLU A 209 0.71 4.62 2.19
C GLU A 209 2.16 5.10 2.13
N LEU A 210 2.81 5.03 3.27
CA LEU A 210 4.14 5.57 3.46
C LEU A 210 5.17 4.45 3.55
N GLY A 211 6.42 4.79 3.80
CA GLY A 211 7.49 3.83 3.99
C GLY A 211 7.76 3.53 5.47
N GLY A 212 8.96 3.12 5.72
CA GLY A 212 9.50 2.86 7.05
C GLY A 212 10.62 1.84 7.01
N LYS A 213 11.34 1.69 8.12
CA LYS A 213 12.39 0.68 8.25
C LYS A 213 11.76 -0.65 8.68
N SER A 214 11.38 -1.48 7.71
CA SER A 214 10.74 -2.78 7.94
C SER A 214 11.74 -3.81 8.49
N PRO A 215 11.64 -4.21 9.78
CA PRO A 215 12.52 -5.18 10.38
C PRO A 215 12.27 -6.60 9.88
N CYS A 216 13.35 -7.39 9.84
CA CYS A 216 13.30 -8.82 9.63
C CYS A 216 14.00 -9.52 10.81
N ILE A 217 13.25 -10.23 11.63
CA ILE A 217 13.78 -10.96 12.79
C ILE A 217 14.01 -12.42 12.39
N VAL A 218 15.22 -12.91 12.59
CA VAL A 218 15.58 -14.33 12.40
C VAL A 218 15.95 -14.89 13.77
N GLU A 219 15.03 -15.67 14.34
CA GLU A 219 15.15 -16.24 15.67
C GLU A 219 15.84 -17.61 15.60
N GLU A 220 16.43 -18.07 16.72
CA GLU A 220 17.32 -19.25 16.76
C GLU A 220 16.67 -20.54 16.25
N SER A 221 15.35 -20.70 16.38
CA SER A 221 14.62 -21.88 15.87
C SER A 221 14.35 -21.85 14.37
N ALA A 222 14.61 -20.72 13.70
CA ALA A 222 14.30 -20.52 12.29
C ALA A 222 15.06 -21.51 11.38
N ASN A 223 14.41 -21.95 10.30
CA ASN A 223 15.12 -22.62 9.21
C ASN A 223 15.99 -21.61 8.45
N ILE A 224 17.24 -21.43 8.89
CA ILE A 224 18.15 -20.37 8.41
C ILE A 224 18.32 -20.41 6.89
N LYS A 225 18.48 -21.60 6.30
CA LYS A 225 18.63 -21.75 4.84
C LYS A 225 17.40 -21.24 4.07
N LEU A 226 16.20 -21.54 4.54
CA LEU A 226 14.95 -21.11 3.94
C LEU A 226 14.71 -19.61 4.20
N ALA A 227 14.99 -19.14 5.42
CA ALA A 227 14.93 -17.73 5.79
C ALA A 227 15.80 -16.88 4.84
N ALA A 228 17.08 -17.24 4.69
CA ALA A 228 17.99 -16.55 3.77
C ALA A 228 17.45 -16.51 2.34
N LYS A 229 16.86 -17.59 1.82
CA LYS A 229 16.26 -17.63 0.49
C LYS A 229 15.15 -16.61 0.33
N ARG A 230 14.22 -16.56 1.29
CA ARG A 230 13.04 -15.69 1.27
C ARG A 230 13.41 -14.23 1.50
N ILE A 231 14.41 -13.99 2.36
CA ILE A 231 14.95 -12.64 2.59
C ILE A 231 15.62 -12.10 1.33
N VAL A 232 16.47 -12.89 0.65
CA VAL A 232 17.11 -12.48 -0.61
C VAL A 232 16.06 -12.11 -1.67
N PHE A 233 15.03 -12.93 -1.83
CA PHE A 233 13.93 -12.62 -2.73
C PHE A 233 13.24 -11.30 -2.38
N GLY A 234 12.78 -11.14 -1.13
CA GLY A 234 12.02 -9.97 -0.72
C GLY A 234 12.85 -8.68 -0.66
N LYS A 235 14.17 -8.81 -0.36
CA LYS A 235 15.06 -7.67 -0.31
C LYS A 235 15.48 -7.16 -1.68
N PHE A 236 15.79 -8.07 -2.62
CA PHE A 236 16.43 -7.67 -3.87
C PHE A 236 15.47 -7.60 -5.06
N LEU A 237 14.19 -7.98 -4.89
CA LEU A 237 13.14 -7.67 -5.86
C LEU A 237 13.09 -6.15 -6.08
N ASN A 238 12.97 -5.71 -7.32
CA ASN A 238 13.01 -4.30 -7.73
C ASN A 238 14.26 -3.55 -7.19
N SER A 239 15.39 -4.26 -7.06
CA SER A 239 16.63 -3.73 -6.44
C SER A 239 16.41 -3.13 -5.05
N GLY A 240 15.48 -3.68 -4.26
CA GLY A 240 15.15 -3.20 -2.93
C GLY A 240 14.34 -1.92 -2.87
N GLN A 241 13.86 -1.41 -4.00
CA GLN A 241 13.04 -0.19 -4.08
C GLN A 241 11.57 -0.51 -3.79
N THR A 242 11.33 -1.07 -2.60
CA THR A 242 10.02 -1.59 -2.18
C THR A 242 9.75 -1.18 -0.74
N CYS A 243 8.62 -0.53 -0.48
CA CYS A 243 8.24 -0.02 0.84
C CYS A 243 8.11 -1.10 1.93
N VAL A 244 7.94 -2.36 1.52
CA VAL A 244 7.89 -3.54 2.39
C VAL A 244 9.12 -4.43 2.25
N ALA A 245 10.19 -4.02 1.55
CA ALA A 245 11.43 -4.80 1.54
C ALA A 245 11.97 -4.94 2.97
N PRO A 246 12.53 -6.09 3.37
CA PRO A 246 13.31 -6.16 4.59
C PRO A 246 14.37 -5.05 4.57
N ASP A 247 14.25 -4.08 5.48
CA ASP A 247 15.15 -2.92 5.47
C ASP A 247 16.44 -3.22 6.24
N TYR A 248 16.33 -4.03 7.30
CA TYR A 248 17.43 -4.58 8.07
C TYR A 248 17.04 -5.91 8.72
N ILE A 249 18.04 -6.67 9.13
CA ILE A 249 17.87 -7.96 9.83
C ILE A 249 18.32 -7.83 11.27
N PHE A 250 17.51 -8.34 12.19
CA PHE A 250 17.96 -8.80 13.49
C PHE A 250 18.10 -10.32 13.48
N VAL A 251 19.28 -10.85 13.79
CA VAL A 251 19.53 -12.28 13.84
C VAL A 251 20.13 -12.68 15.21
N ASP A 252 19.73 -13.85 15.73
CA ASP A 252 20.42 -14.42 16.88
C ASP A 252 21.91 -14.57 16.56
N LYS A 253 22.75 -14.11 17.49
CA LYS A 253 24.20 -14.08 17.30
C LYS A 253 24.82 -15.43 16.95
N LYS A 254 24.23 -16.52 17.42
CA LYS A 254 24.67 -17.89 17.11
C LYS A 254 24.41 -18.28 15.65
N ALA A 255 23.36 -17.71 15.04
CA ALA A 255 22.94 -17.99 13.68
C ALA A 255 23.53 -17.01 12.63
N GLU A 256 24.20 -15.92 13.05
CA GLU A 256 24.70 -14.86 12.15
C GLU A 256 25.57 -15.40 11.01
N SER A 257 26.59 -16.18 11.36
CA SER A 257 27.55 -16.69 10.36
C SER A 257 26.90 -17.63 9.36
N GLU A 258 25.99 -18.49 9.82
CA GLU A 258 25.22 -19.39 8.97
C GLU A 258 24.27 -18.61 8.06
N LEU A 259 23.56 -17.63 8.59
CA LEU A 259 22.67 -16.75 7.81
C LEU A 259 23.43 -16.02 6.71
N ILE A 260 24.57 -15.40 7.03
CA ILE A 260 25.41 -14.70 6.04
C ILE A 260 25.88 -15.65 4.93
N CYS A 261 26.30 -16.85 5.29
CA CYS A 261 26.70 -17.87 4.30
C CYS A 261 25.56 -18.19 3.32
N TYR A 262 24.34 -18.45 3.83
CA TYR A 262 23.19 -18.75 2.99
C TYR A 262 22.67 -17.52 2.23
N LEU A 263 22.76 -16.31 2.77
CA LEU A 263 22.42 -15.08 2.02
C LEU A 263 23.33 -14.92 0.80
N LYS A 264 24.66 -15.06 0.95
CA LYS A 264 25.61 -15.03 -0.17
C LYS A 264 25.32 -16.12 -1.19
N TYR A 265 25.06 -17.34 -0.73
CA TYR A 265 24.71 -18.46 -1.60
C TYR A 265 23.46 -18.15 -2.43
N TRP A 266 22.38 -17.61 -1.81
CA TRP A 266 21.16 -17.33 -2.54
C TRP A 266 21.25 -16.09 -3.43
N ILE A 267 22.04 -15.08 -3.07
CA ILE A 267 22.34 -13.93 -3.94
C ILE A 267 23.00 -14.45 -5.21
N ASN A 268 24.05 -15.25 -5.08
CA ASN A 268 24.73 -15.84 -6.24
C ASN A 268 23.79 -16.73 -7.06
N LYS A 269 22.98 -17.57 -6.42
CA LYS A 269 22.08 -18.50 -7.09
C LYS A 269 20.93 -17.82 -7.84
N MET A 270 20.38 -16.70 -7.32
CA MET A 270 19.24 -16.00 -7.91
C MET A 270 19.66 -14.87 -8.85
N ILE A 271 20.71 -14.14 -8.51
CA ILE A 271 21.11 -12.93 -9.21
C ILE A 271 22.41 -13.18 -10.02
N GLY A 272 23.22 -14.13 -9.59
CA GLY A 272 24.46 -14.54 -10.29
C GLY A 272 25.69 -13.79 -9.82
N GLU A 273 26.85 -14.24 -10.29
CA GLU A 273 28.15 -13.66 -9.94
C GLU A 273 28.37 -12.25 -10.51
N HIS A 274 27.64 -11.91 -11.57
CA HIS A 274 27.73 -10.63 -12.26
C HIS A 274 26.40 -9.87 -12.24
N PRO A 275 25.94 -9.39 -11.07
CA PRO A 275 24.62 -8.78 -10.88
C PRO A 275 24.37 -7.58 -11.79
N LEU A 276 25.41 -6.79 -12.11
CA LEU A 276 25.25 -5.58 -12.94
C LEU A 276 24.91 -5.93 -14.40
N SER A 277 25.35 -7.07 -14.89
CA SER A 277 25.04 -7.55 -16.25
C SER A 277 23.79 -8.44 -16.33
N ASN A 278 23.24 -8.84 -15.19
CA ASN A 278 22.02 -9.64 -15.15
C ASN A 278 20.82 -8.82 -15.64
N LYS A 279 20.12 -9.34 -16.67
CA LYS A 279 18.96 -8.69 -17.31
C LYS A 279 17.69 -8.78 -16.46
N ASP A 280 17.62 -9.74 -15.54
CA ASP A 280 16.49 -9.91 -14.60
C ASP A 280 16.66 -9.10 -13.32
N TYR A 281 17.82 -8.47 -13.11
CA TYR A 281 18.07 -7.62 -11.96
C TYR A 281 17.82 -6.15 -12.34
N SER A 282 16.84 -5.52 -11.71
CA SER A 282 16.35 -4.18 -12.03
C SER A 282 17.36 -3.07 -11.67
N SER A 283 17.13 -1.86 -12.16
CA SER A 283 17.99 -0.69 -11.96
C SER A 283 17.38 0.26 -10.94
N MET A 284 18.23 1.10 -10.32
CA MET A 284 17.76 2.26 -9.56
C MET A 284 17.02 3.22 -10.49
N ILE A 285 15.95 3.84 -9.99
CA ILE A 285 15.09 4.68 -10.82
C ILE A 285 15.83 5.84 -11.51
N ASN A 286 16.77 6.45 -10.82
CA ASN A 286 17.55 7.56 -11.36
C ASN A 286 18.94 7.67 -10.71
N PRO A 287 19.88 8.49 -11.29
CA PRO A 287 21.22 8.69 -10.75
C PRO A 287 21.25 9.25 -9.32
N ARG A 288 20.29 10.09 -8.94
CA ARG A 288 20.23 10.66 -7.59
C ARG A 288 19.99 9.56 -6.53
N HIS A 289 19.04 8.65 -6.77
CA HIS A 289 18.81 7.53 -5.87
C HIS A 289 20.00 6.56 -5.86
N TYR A 290 20.63 6.31 -7.01
CA TYR A 290 21.85 5.53 -7.07
C TYR A 290 22.95 6.12 -6.16
N GLN A 291 23.24 7.42 -6.30
CA GLN A 291 24.28 8.09 -5.49
C GLN A 291 23.95 8.04 -4.00
N ARG A 292 22.68 8.27 -3.61
CA ARG A 292 22.25 8.17 -2.22
C ARG A 292 22.55 6.78 -1.63
N ILE A 293 22.24 5.71 -2.35
CA ILE A 293 22.52 4.34 -1.88
C ILE A 293 24.02 4.08 -1.76
N MET A 294 24.83 4.53 -2.72
CA MET A 294 26.29 4.41 -2.63
C MET A 294 26.87 5.16 -1.42
N GLU A 295 26.30 6.31 -1.08
CA GLU A 295 26.73 7.08 0.10
C GLU A 295 26.36 6.39 1.42
N LEU A 296 25.17 5.77 1.52
CA LEU A 296 24.72 5.06 2.72
C LEU A 296 25.66 3.91 3.16
N MET A 297 26.38 3.29 2.24
CA MET A 297 27.28 2.16 2.58
C MET A 297 28.74 2.54 2.76
N LYS A 298 29.11 3.81 2.60
CA LYS A 298 30.50 4.27 2.47
C LYS A 298 31.40 3.96 3.66
N HIS A 299 30.83 3.91 4.85
CA HIS A 299 31.56 3.66 6.11
C HIS A 299 31.19 2.33 6.76
N GLU A 300 30.41 1.51 6.08
CA GLU A 300 29.93 0.26 6.62
C GLU A 300 30.87 -0.91 6.29
N LYS A 301 30.86 -1.94 7.14
CA LYS A 301 31.61 -3.17 6.88
C LYS A 301 30.84 -4.07 5.92
N ILE A 302 31.32 -4.11 4.68
CA ILE A 302 30.72 -4.89 3.58
C ILE A 302 31.32 -6.29 3.56
N VAL A 303 30.47 -7.31 3.44
CA VAL A 303 30.87 -8.72 3.31
C VAL A 303 30.41 -9.37 2.02
N GLU A 304 29.54 -8.70 1.27
CA GLU A 304 29.09 -9.07 -0.09
C GLU A 304 28.71 -7.80 -0.85
N GLY A 305 28.97 -7.72 -2.16
CA GLY A 305 28.61 -6.58 -3.00
C GLY A 305 29.48 -5.35 -2.77
N GLY A 306 28.87 -4.18 -2.59
CA GLY A 306 29.57 -2.91 -2.30
C GLY A 306 30.02 -2.14 -3.53
N TYR A 307 29.56 -2.49 -4.71
CA TYR A 307 29.93 -1.84 -5.97
C TYR A 307 28.72 -1.63 -6.88
N GLY A 308 28.87 -0.74 -7.85
CA GLY A 308 27.82 -0.46 -8.82
C GLY A 308 28.34 0.22 -10.08
N ASP A 309 27.47 0.39 -11.07
CA ASP A 309 27.72 1.19 -12.27
C ASP A 309 26.61 2.23 -12.45
N ILE A 310 26.94 3.50 -12.36
CA ILE A 310 25.99 4.62 -12.48
C ILE A 310 25.38 4.71 -13.88
N ARG A 311 26.09 4.28 -14.93
CA ARG A 311 25.57 4.29 -16.32
C ARG A 311 24.45 3.29 -16.50
N LEU A 312 24.55 2.14 -15.82
CA LEU A 312 23.51 1.11 -15.75
C LEU A 312 22.48 1.41 -14.65
N ARG A 313 22.82 2.32 -13.74
CA ARG A 313 22.06 2.60 -12.52
C ARG A 313 21.86 1.34 -11.66
N LYS A 314 22.80 0.40 -11.70
CA LYS A 314 22.74 -0.85 -10.94
C LYS A 314 23.77 -0.85 -9.82
N ILE A 315 23.34 -1.34 -8.67
CA ILE A 315 24.15 -1.57 -7.48
C ILE A 315 24.05 -3.05 -7.14
N ALA A 316 25.18 -3.69 -6.94
CA ALA A 316 25.21 -5.10 -6.55
C ALA A 316 24.46 -5.32 -5.22
N PRO A 317 23.75 -6.45 -5.05
CA PRO A 317 23.23 -6.83 -3.74
C PRO A 317 24.32 -6.77 -2.69
N THR A 318 24.08 -6.00 -1.63
CA THR A 318 25.14 -5.67 -0.66
C THR A 318 24.72 -6.05 0.74
N ILE A 319 25.56 -6.83 1.42
CA ILE A 319 25.37 -7.22 2.83
C ILE A 319 26.33 -6.41 3.71
N LEU A 320 25.76 -5.74 4.71
CA LEU A 320 26.47 -4.95 5.69
C LEU A 320 26.41 -5.66 7.05
N VAL A 321 27.55 -5.74 7.76
CA VAL A 321 27.63 -6.38 9.06
C VAL A 321 28.23 -5.45 10.09
N ASN A 322 28.04 -5.77 11.37
CA ASN A 322 28.47 -4.94 12.50
C ASN A 322 27.88 -3.53 12.44
N VAL A 323 26.70 -3.40 11.84
CA VAL A 323 25.98 -2.13 11.72
C VAL A 323 25.51 -1.71 13.09
N LYS A 324 25.74 -0.44 13.41
CA LYS A 324 25.30 0.18 14.67
C LYS A 324 24.00 0.97 14.46
N GLU A 325 23.30 1.22 15.55
CA GLU A 325 22.08 2.04 15.52
C GLU A 325 22.34 3.44 14.94
N GLU A 326 23.50 4.04 15.23
CA GLU A 326 23.87 5.37 14.77
C GLU A 326 24.40 5.40 13.33
N SER A 327 24.59 4.23 12.71
CA SER A 327 25.03 4.14 11.31
C SER A 327 24.05 4.87 10.39
N THR A 328 24.57 5.60 9.41
CA THR A 328 23.72 6.38 8.46
C THR A 328 22.67 5.52 7.76
N VAL A 329 23.02 4.28 7.45
CA VAL A 329 22.11 3.30 6.82
C VAL A 329 20.91 2.93 7.72
N MET A 330 21.01 3.18 9.03
CA MET A 330 19.93 2.93 10.00
C MET A 330 19.05 4.15 10.27
N GLN A 331 19.44 5.36 9.85
CA GLN A 331 18.73 6.61 10.15
C GLN A 331 17.57 6.91 9.20
N GLU A 332 17.54 6.29 8.02
CA GLU A 332 16.48 6.46 7.03
C GLU A 332 16.10 5.11 6.38
N GLU A 333 14.94 5.06 5.73
CA GLU A 333 14.55 3.93 4.87
C GLU A 333 15.55 3.79 3.72
N ILE A 334 16.13 2.60 3.55
CA ILE A 334 17.17 2.38 2.55
C ILE A 334 16.63 2.50 1.13
N PHE A 335 15.53 1.82 0.84
CA PHE A 335 14.88 1.82 -0.48
C PHE A 335 15.85 1.51 -1.62
N GLY A 336 16.66 0.47 -1.39
CA GLY A 336 17.74 0.04 -2.28
C GLY A 336 18.36 -1.30 -1.84
N PRO A 337 19.34 -1.81 -2.60
CA PRO A 337 19.86 -3.17 -2.44
C PRO A 337 20.93 -3.31 -1.35
N LEU A 338 20.77 -2.65 -0.21
CA LEU A 338 21.64 -2.80 0.95
C LEU A 338 20.89 -3.54 2.05
N LEU A 339 21.51 -4.54 2.64
CA LEU A 339 20.93 -5.37 3.70
C LEU A 339 21.82 -5.33 4.95
N PRO A 340 21.56 -4.40 5.88
CA PRO A 340 22.21 -4.37 7.18
C PRO A 340 21.82 -5.57 8.03
N ILE A 341 22.81 -6.17 8.70
CA ILE A 341 22.61 -7.24 9.66
C ILE A 341 23.09 -6.77 11.03
N MET A 342 22.18 -6.83 12.00
CA MET A 342 22.41 -6.58 13.41
C MET A 342 22.19 -7.87 14.17
N THR A 343 23.01 -8.12 15.19
CA THR A 343 22.85 -9.30 16.06
C THR A 343 22.22 -8.94 17.37
N TYR A 344 21.56 -9.90 18.00
CA TYR A 344 21.13 -9.80 19.38
C TYR A 344 21.58 -11.03 20.19
N ASP A 345 21.82 -10.85 21.48
CA ASP A 345 22.06 -11.94 22.43
C ASP A 345 20.74 -12.40 23.09
N LYS A 346 19.78 -11.46 23.24
CA LYS A 346 18.42 -11.73 23.72
C LYS A 346 17.40 -11.13 22.77
N LEU A 347 16.37 -11.89 22.44
CA LEU A 347 15.30 -11.44 21.50
C LEU A 347 14.61 -10.15 21.99
N GLU A 348 14.50 -9.96 23.30
CA GLU A 348 13.93 -8.76 23.92
C GLU A 348 14.68 -7.49 23.56
N ASP A 349 15.99 -7.56 23.27
CA ASP A 349 16.78 -6.39 22.83
C ASP A 349 16.32 -5.93 21.44
N ALA A 350 16.12 -6.86 20.50
CA ALA A 350 15.58 -6.60 19.18
C ALA A 350 14.14 -6.07 19.24
N VAL A 351 13.30 -6.66 20.11
CA VAL A 351 11.91 -6.21 20.32
C VAL A 351 11.88 -4.79 20.89
N SER A 352 12.71 -4.49 21.87
CA SER A 352 12.79 -3.15 22.46
C SER A 352 13.23 -2.11 21.43
N TYR A 353 14.27 -2.42 20.66
CA TYR A 353 14.73 -1.57 19.58
C TYR A 353 13.59 -1.23 18.59
N ILE A 354 12.86 -2.24 18.10
CA ILE A 354 11.76 -2.03 17.14
C ILE A 354 10.63 -1.22 17.76
N ARG A 355 10.30 -1.47 19.03
CA ARG A 355 9.25 -0.77 19.76
C ARG A 355 9.56 0.71 20.00
N ASP A 356 10.82 1.03 20.24
CA ASP A 356 11.27 2.39 20.56
C ASP A 356 11.41 3.27 19.30
N HIS A 357 11.32 2.64 18.10
CA HIS A 357 11.34 3.33 16.82
C HIS A 357 9.95 3.52 16.20
N ASN A 358 9.89 4.23 15.08
CA ASN A 358 8.66 4.44 14.31
C ASN A 358 8.06 3.10 13.87
N LYS A 359 6.73 3.00 13.98
CA LYS A 359 5.98 1.80 13.57
C LYS A 359 6.19 1.53 12.09
N PRO A 360 6.77 0.38 11.70
CA PRO A 360 7.08 0.08 10.31
C PRO A 360 5.84 -0.30 9.51
N LEU A 361 5.94 -0.17 8.18
CA LEU A 361 4.91 -0.64 7.26
C LEU A 361 4.82 -2.18 7.26
N ALA A 362 5.98 -2.86 7.31
CA ALA A 362 6.00 -4.32 7.40
C ALA A 362 6.94 -4.81 8.51
N LEU A 363 6.66 -6.03 9.02
CA LEU A 363 7.53 -6.79 9.90
C LEU A 363 7.58 -8.24 9.44
N TYR A 364 8.77 -8.83 9.48
CA TYR A 364 9.02 -10.22 9.12
C TYR A 364 9.63 -10.95 10.29
N LEU A 365 9.10 -12.14 10.59
CA LEU A 365 9.59 -13.00 11.63
C LEU A 365 9.84 -14.41 11.09
N PHE A 366 11.05 -14.90 11.23
CA PHE A 366 11.40 -16.28 10.95
C PHE A 366 11.62 -17.02 12.27
N THR A 367 10.76 -17.98 12.56
CA THR A 367 10.74 -18.81 13.79
C THR A 367 9.92 -20.07 13.55
N GLU A 368 10.27 -21.15 14.24
CA GLU A 368 9.46 -22.36 14.37
C GLU A 368 8.81 -22.46 15.78
N ASN A 369 8.93 -21.41 16.60
CA ASN A 369 8.42 -21.34 17.95
C ASN A 369 7.14 -20.51 18.03
N ASP A 370 5.98 -21.17 18.16
CA ASP A 370 4.65 -20.53 18.23
C ASP A 370 4.54 -19.49 19.37
N LYS A 371 5.27 -19.69 20.48
CA LYS A 371 5.26 -18.75 21.60
C LYS A 371 5.97 -17.45 21.21
N VAL A 372 7.12 -17.54 20.55
CA VAL A 372 7.85 -16.37 20.04
C VAL A 372 6.99 -15.61 19.03
N GLU A 373 6.30 -16.33 18.12
CA GLU A 373 5.36 -15.71 17.20
C GLU A 373 4.29 -14.89 17.92
N GLN A 374 3.59 -15.51 18.88
CA GLN A 374 2.52 -14.84 19.64
C GLN A 374 3.05 -13.64 20.44
N ASP A 375 4.20 -13.79 21.08
CA ASP A 375 4.84 -12.73 21.87
C ASP A 375 5.21 -11.53 20.99
N ILE A 376 5.84 -11.73 19.82
CA ILE A 376 6.19 -10.68 18.88
C ILE A 376 4.94 -9.99 18.33
N LEU A 377 3.94 -10.75 17.89
CA LEU A 377 2.69 -10.21 17.34
C LEU A 377 1.89 -9.41 18.38
N SER A 378 2.01 -9.75 19.66
CA SER A 378 1.31 -9.02 20.74
C SER A 378 2.05 -7.74 21.18
N GLN A 379 3.38 -7.70 21.08
CA GLN A 379 4.21 -6.63 21.61
C GLN A 379 4.49 -5.52 20.58
N LEU A 380 4.56 -5.84 19.29
CA LEU A 380 4.95 -4.91 18.25
C LEU A 380 3.76 -4.46 17.39
N SER A 381 3.74 -3.18 17.05
CA SER A 381 2.74 -2.57 16.17
C SER A 381 3.35 -2.26 14.81
N PHE A 382 2.73 -2.77 13.74
CA PHE A 382 3.17 -2.59 12.35
C PHE A 382 1.97 -2.68 11.39
N GLY A 383 2.14 -2.27 10.12
CA GLY A 383 1.06 -2.29 9.14
C GLY A 383 0.62 -3.69 8.75
N GLY A 384 1.55 -4.55 8.38
CA GLY A 384 1.34 -5.95 8.02
C GLY A 384 2.65 -6.72 8.01
N GLY A 385 2.61 -8.04 7.73
CA GLY A 385 3.86 -8.82 7.76
C GLY A 385 3.68 -10.27 7.36
N CYS A 386 4.77 -11.02 7.48
CA CYS A 386 4.78 -12.46 7.24
C CYS A 386 5.53 -13.19 8.36
N ILE A 387 5.03 -14.36 8.70
CA ILE A 387 5.77 -15.35 9.48
C ILE A 387 6.40 -16.32 8.49
N ASN A 388 7.69 -16.57 8.65
CA ASN A 388 8.49 -17.45 7.81
C ASN A 388 8.50 -17.10 6.31
N ASP A 389 8.15 -15.84 5.94
CA ASP A 389 8.30 -15.33 4.59
C ASP A 389 8.51 -13.80 4.60
N THR A 390 8.64 -13.20 3.42
CA THR A 390 8.75 -11.76 3.22
C THR A 390 7.78 -11.30 2.14
N ILE A 391 7.35 -10.05 2.17
CA ILE A 391 6.55 -9.31 1.18
C ILE A 391 5.23 -9.93 0.69
N ILE A 392 5.03 -11.24 0.73
CA ILE A 392 3.87 -11.92 0.09
C ILE A 392 2.50 -11.58 0.71
N HIS A 393 2.45 -10.99 1.90
CA HIS A 393 1.19 -10.56 2.53
C HIS A 393 0.43 -9.54 1.67
N LEU A 394 1.14 -8.74 0.86
CA LEU A 394 0.54 -7.77 -0.06
C LEU A 394 -0.14 -8.41 -1.28
N ALA A 395 0.14 -9.68 -1.58
CA ALA A 395 -0.44 -10.36 -2.74
C ALA A 395 -1.85 -10.91 -2.50
N SER A 396 -2.33 -10.89 -1.25
CA SER A 396 -3.65 -11.43 -0.91
C SER A 396 -4.75 -10.36 -1.03
N PRO A 397 -5.76 -10.54 -1.89
CA PRO A 397 -6.91 -9.62 -1.96
C PRO A 397 -7.86 -9.76 -0.74
N TYR A 398 -7.60 -10.71 0.15
CA TYR A 398 -8.38 -10.94 1.38
C TYR A 398 -7.79 -10.17 2.58
N LEU A 399 -6.55 -9.74 2.48
CA LEU A 399 -5.88 -8.94 3.50
C LEU A 399 -5.89 -7.46 3.09
N GLY A 400 -6.22 -6.60 4.05
CA GLY A 400 -6.00 -5.17 3.86
C GLY A 400 -4.51 -4.87 3.91
N PHE A 401 -4.05 -3.92 3.12
CA PHE A 401 -2.70 -3.40 3.14
C PHE A 401 -2.71 -1.94 3.55
N GLY A 402 -1.86 -1.55 4.48
CA GLY A 402 -1.75 -0.18 4.97
C GLY A 402 -0.89 -0.07 6.20
N GLY A 403 -0.36 1.13 6.43
CA GLY A 403 0.52 1.45 7.55
C GLY A 403 -0.22 1.88 8.81
N VAL A 404 0.54 2.13 9.88
CA VAL A 404 0.08 2.65 11.16
C VAL A 404 1.06 3.70 11.70
N GLY A 405 0.57 4.85 12.15
CA GLY A 405 1.41 5.94 12.63
C GLY A 405 2.27 6.52 11.51
N ASN A 406 3.60 6.48 11.65
CA ASN A 406 4.52 7.04 10.66
C ASN A 406 4.55 6.27 9.33
N SER A 407 4.15 5.00 9.31
CA SER A 407 4.07 4.21 8.08
C SER A 407 2.79 4.42 7.27
N GLY A 408 1.79 5.13 7.82
CA GLY A 408 0.60 5.49 7.06
C GLY A 408 -0.68 5.54 7.87
N MET A 409 -1.79 5.76 7.15
CA MET A 409 -3.15 5.73 7.67
C MET A 409 -4.13 5.28 6.60
N GLY A 410 -5.12 4.50 7.01
CA GLY A 410 -6.05 3.83 6.11
C GLY A 410 -5.52 2.50 5.62
N SER A 411 -6.22 1.88 4.70
CA SER A 411 -5.80 0.61 4.08
C SER A 411 -6.57 0.38 2.78
N TYR A 412 -6.00 -0.43 1.89
CA TYR A 412 -6.61 -0.80 0.62
C TYR A 412 -6.36 -2.29 0.29
N HIS A 413 -6.48 -2.76 -0.88
CA HIS A 413 -6.56 -4.11 -1.42
C HIS A 413 -7.95 -4.77 -1.22
N GLY A 414 -8.43 -5.38 -2.29
CA GLY A 414 -9.69 -6.13 -2.31
C GLY A 414 -10.87 -5.31 -1.81
N LYS A 415 -11.61 -5.86 -0.84
CA LYS A 415 -12.76 -5.17 -0.25
C LYS A 415 -12.39 -3.86 0.46
N LYS A 416 -11.21 -3.79 1.06
CA LYS A 416 -10.74 -2.58 1.74
C LYS A 416 -10.60 -1.41 0.76
N SER A 417 -10.14 -1.65 -0.49
CA SER A 417 -10.13 -0.62 -1.53
C SER A 417 -11.53 -0.04 -1.76
N PHE A 418 -12.55 -0.90 -1.91
CA PHE A 418 -13.92 -0.43 -2.06
C PHE A 418 -14.41 0.36 -0.84
N ASP A 419 -14.11 -0.11 0.38
CA ASP A 419 -14.51 0.54 1.62
C ASP A 419 -13.83 1.91 1.78
N THR A 420 -12.53 2.03 1.47
CA THR A 420 -11.74 3.27 1.54
C THR A 420 -12.30 4.38 0.65
N PHE A 421 -12.82 4.03 -0.52
CA PHE A 421 -13.39 4.98 -1.48
C PHE A 421 -14.91 5.12 -1.36
N THR A 422 -15.54 4.64 -0.26
CA THR A 422 -16.97 4.79 0.02
C THR A 422 -17.22 5.41 1.39
N HIS A 423 -18.32 6.15 1.50
CA HIS A 423 -18.91 6.53 2.78
C HIS A 423 -20.02 5.54 3.16
N GLU A 424 -20.05 5.11 4.42
CA GLU A 424 -21.08 4.22 4.96
C GLU A 424 -22.13 5.01 5.73
N LYS A 425 -23.35 5.07 5.19
CA LYS A 425 -24.49 5.69 5.87
C LYS A 425 -25.19 4.67 6.75
N SER A 426 -25.36 4.98 8.03
CA SER A 426 -26.11 4.18 8.98
C SER A 426 -27.55 4.68 9.07
N ILE A 427 -28.52 3.80 8.79
CA ILE A 427 -29.95 4.14 8.71
C ILE A 427 -30.74 3.28 9.69
N ILE A 428 -31.62 3.92 10.44
CA ILE A 428 -32.72 3.24 11.17
C ILE A 428 -34.04 3.63 10.52
N LYS A 429 -34.75 2.64 10.02
CA LYS A 429 -36.09 2.80 9.47
C LYS A 429 -37.12 2.34 10.50
N LYS A 430 -37.87 3.27 11.09
CA LYS A 430 -38.98 2.98 12.01
C LYS A 430 -40.32 2.79 11.28
N SER A 431 -41.25 2.11 11.94
CA SER A 431 -42.63 2.05 11.48
C SER A 431 -43.26 3.45 11.50
N GLY A 432 -43.96 3.80 10.43
CA GLY A 432 -44.78 5.02 10.38
C GLY A 432 -46.17 4.85 10.99
N LYS A 433 -46.54 3.62 11.41
CA LYS A 433 -47.85 3.29 11.92
C LYS A 433 -47.88 2.99 13.43
N ILE A 434 -46.75 2.58 14.00
CA ILE A 434 -46.61 2.17 15.39
C ILE A 434 -45.52 3.04 16.02
N ASP A 435 -45.87 3.71 17.13
CA ASP A 435 -44.94 4.43 17.95
C ASP A 435 -45.09 4.02 19.42
N ILE A 436 -43.96 3.94 20.13
CA ILE A 436 -43.94 3.58 21.55
C ILE A 436 -43.62 4.86 22.32
N PRO A 437 -44.56 5.40 23.11
CA PRO A 437 -44.43 6.75 23.69
C PRO A 437 -43.46 6.86 24.88
N VAL A 438 -42.74 5.79 25.20
CA VAL A 438 -41.82 5.74 26.38
C VAL A 438 -40.77 6.82 26.37
N ARG A 439 -40.26 7.19 25.20
CA ARG A 439 -39.16 8.18 25.02
C ARG A 439 -39.64 9.63 25.05
N TYR A 440 -40.94 9.89 25.03
CA TYR A 440 -41.49 11.24 24.97
C TYR A 440 -41.85 11.78 26.35
N MET A 441 -41.79 13.08 26.50
CA MET A 441 -42.28 13.79 27.71
C MET A 441 -43.82 13.65 27.79
N PRO A 442 -44.38 13.72 29.02
CA PRO A 442 -43.67 13.86 30.30
C PRO A 442 -43.01 12.53 30.74
N TYR A 443 -41.87 12.66 31.38
CA TYR A 443 -41.15 11.53 31.96
C TYR A 443 -41.72 11.15 33.32
N ASN A 444 -41.79 9.85 33.59
CA ASN A 444 -42.24 9.32 34.89
C ASN A 444 -41.43 8.06 35.26
N LYS A 445 -41.56 7.60 36.52
CA LYS A 445 -40.82 6.46 37.03
C LYS A 445 -41.10 5.15 36.27
N ALA A 446 -42.31 4.97 35.75
CA ALA A 446 -42.70 3.77 34.98
C ALA A 446 -41.95 3.77 33.61
N LYS A 447 -41.94 4.90 32.91
CA LYS A 447 -41.14 5.06 31.66
C LYS A 447 -39.67 4.87 31.90
N GLU A 448 -39.16 5.38 33.02
CA GLU A 448 -37.75 5.23 33.40
C GLU A 448 -37.37 3.76 33.62
N GLN A 449 -38.20 3.02 34.37
CA GLN A 449 -38.00 1.58 34.61
C GLN A 449 -38.02 0.78 33.32
N LEU A 450 -38.96 1.07 32.42
CA LEU A 450 -39.08 0.41 31.12
C LEU A 450 -37.87 0.72 30.22
N MET A 451 -37.41 1.96 30.20
CA MET A 451 -36.17 2.35 29.48
C MET A 451 -34.94 1.64 30.03
N LYS A 452 -34.80 1.57 31.36
CA LYS A 452 -33.71 0.83 32.01
C LYS A 452 -33.74 -0.66 31.64
N PHE A 453 -34.88 -1.26 31.52
CA PHE A 453 -35.02 -2.65 31.07
C PHE A 453 -34.56 -2.82 29.61
N PHE A 454 -35.07 -2.01 28.68
CA PHE A 454 -34.74 -2.12 27.27
C PHE A 454 -33.27 -1.75 26.92
N LEU A 455 -32.64 -0.88 27.70
CA LEU A 455 -31.27 -0.50 27.50
C LEU A 455 -30.23 -1.45 28.14
N LYS A 456 -30.69 -2.39 29.00
CA LYS A 456 -29.83 -3.44 29.57
C LYS A 456 -29.77 -4.70 28.72
N LEU A 457 -30.66 -4.85 27.73
CA LEU A 457 -30.77 -5.96 26.79
C LEU A 457 -29.96 -5.62 25.49
#